data_c08a328e86fb68bb8df7a13f56e5febc
#
_entry.id   c08a328e86fb68bb8df7a13f56e5febc
#
_cell.length_a   1.000
_cell.length_b   1.000
_cell.length_c   1.000
_cell.angle_alpha   90.00
_cell.angle_beta   90.00
_cell.angle_gamma   90.00
#
_symmetry.space_group_name_H-M   'P 1'
#
loop_
_entity.id
_entity.type
_entity.pdbx_description
1 polymer ?
#
loop_
_entity_poly.entity_id
_entity_poly.type
_entity_poly.pdbx_seq_one_letter_code
_entity_poly.pdbx_strand_id
1 'polypeptide(L)'
;MESLLNVLTTKVNIISAISLKRQFEISFIDKDRWQLYLEGLGNTLIVTFFALILGIVIGAVVAIVRASYDKNYSEMKGGLGKILLAIFNIISKIYLTVVRGTPVVIQIMIMYYIIFATSNNKIFVAILSFGINSGAYVAEIFRGGIMSIDEGQFEAGRSLGFNYVQTMVYVIIPQACKTVLPTLGNEFIVLLKETAVSGYVALIDLTRAGDIVRGATYQAFMPLFGVAAVYLIMVMFFSWLLGKLERRLRNDER
;
A
#
# COMPACT_ATOMS: atom_id res chain seq x y z
N MET A 1 -24.21 -31.79 -28.85
CA MET A 1 -24.42 -31.44 -27.43
C MET A 1 -23.92 -32.56 -26.51
N GLU A 2 -24.26 -33.82 -26.77
CA GLU A 2 -23.76 -34.97 -25.98
C GLU A 2 -22.23 -35.15 -25.99
N SER A 3 -21.57 -34.93 -27.12
CA SER A 3 -20.09 -35.03 -27.20
C SER A 3 -19.38 -33.97 -26.34
N LEU A 4 -19.92 -32.75 -26.28
CA LEU A 4 -19.41 -31.69 -25.43
C LEU A 4 -19.65 -31.99 -23.94
N LEU A 5 -20.80 -32.55 -23.58
CA LEU A 5 -21.10 -33.00 -22.23
C LEU A 5 -20.18 -34.14 -21.79
N ASN A 6 -19.91 -35.11 -22.66
CA ASN A 6 -19.00 -36.21 -22.38
C ASN A 6 -17.55 -35.73 -22.22
N VAL A 7 -17.09 -34.77 -23.01
CA VAL A 7 -15.75 -34.16 -22.85
C VAL A 7 -15.66 -33.35 -21.54
N LEU A 8 -16.72 -32.64 -21.17
CA LEU A 8 -16.77 -31.89 -19.91
C LEU A 8 -16.84 -32.82 -18.70
N THR A 9 -17.67 -33.86 -18.73
CA THR A 9 -17.73 -34.86 -17.65
C THR A 9 -16.45 -35.66 -17.53
N THR A 10 -15.78 -36.00 -18.62
CA THR A 10 -14.50 -36.69 -18.59
C THR A 10 -13.40 -35.77 -18.02
N LYS A 11 -13.36 -34.49 -18.38
CA LYS A 11 -12.43 -33.52 -17.80
C LYS A 11 -12.70 -33.26 -16.31
N VAL A 12 -13.95 -33.13 -15.91
CA VAL A 12 -14.33 -32.98 -14.48
C VAL A 12 -13.92 -34.22 -13.67
N ASN A 13 -14.12 -35.42 -14.21
CA ASN A 13 -13.72 -36.67 -13.57
C ASN A 13 -12.19 -36.84 -13.49
N ILE A 14 -11.44 -36.40 -14.48
CA ILE A 14 -9.95 -36.42 -14.42
C ILE A 14 -9.43 -35.44 -13.38
N ILE A 15 -10.04 -34.26 -13.24
CA ILE A 15 -9.65 -33.25 -12.23
C ILE A 15 -10.00 -33.72 -10.83
N SER A 16 -11.12 -34.43 -10.65
CA SER A 16 -11.51 -35.02 -9.36
C SER A 16 -10.75 -36.30 -8.99
N ALA A 17 -10.09 -36.94 -9.95
CA ALA A 17 -9.34 -38.19 -9.73
C ALA A 17 -7.94 -37.97 -9.14
N ILE A 18 -7.36 -36.74 -9.19
CA ILE A 18 -6.07 -36.46 -8.58
C ILE A 18 -6.30 -36.21 -7.09
N SER A 19 -5.72 -37.04 -6.22
CA SER A 19 -5.83 -36.87 -4.77
C SER A 19 -5.30 -35.49 -4.35
N LEU A 20 -5.88 -34.88 -3.31
CA LEU A 20 -5.43 -33.60 -2.76
C LEU A 20 -3.92 -33.59 -2.44
N LYS A 21 -3.41 -34.74 -1.95
CA LYS A 21 -1.98 -34.93 -1.69
C LYS A 21 -1.15 -34.73 -2.98
N ARG A 22 -1.57 -35.37 -4.08
CA ARG A 22 -0.85 -35.25 -5.36
C ARG A 22 -0.97 -33.84 -5.96
N GLN A 23 -2.11 -33.17 -5.79
CA GLN A 23 -2.27 -31.76 -6.19
C GLN A 23 -1.29 -30.85 -5.42
N PHE A 24 -1.13 -31.10 -4.12
CA PHE A 24 -0.17 -30.36 -3.29
C PHE A 24 1.27 -30.61 -3.75
N GLU A 25 1.67 -31.88 -3.95
CA GLU A 25 3.01 -32.24 -4.44
C GLU A 25 3.32 -31.53 -5.77
N ILE A 26 2.40 -31.63 -6.75
CA ILE A 26 2.54 -30.99 -8.07
C ILE A 26 2.64 -29.47 -7.94
N SER A 27 1.87 -28.84 -7.05
CA SER A 27 1.80 -27.38 -6.96
C SER A 27 2.97 -26.75 -6.22
N PHE A 28 3.57 -27.47 -5.26
CA PHE A 28 4.58 -26.87 -4.37
C PHE A 28 5.92 -27.59 -4.40
N ILE A 29 5.95 -28.91 -4.55
CA ILE A 29 7.17 -29.71 -4.39
C ILE A 29 7.81 -30.03 -5.73
N ASP A 30 7.04 -30.56 -6.70
CA ASP A 30 7.54 -30.94 -8.01
C ASP A 30 8.26 -29.77 -8.69
N LYS A 31 9.48 -30.03 -9.20
CA LYS A 31 10.32 -29.04 -9.87
C LYS A 31 10.68 -27.82 -9.00
N ASP A 32 10.75 -28.01 -7.68
CA ASP A 32 11.10 -26.96 -6.71
C ASP A 32 10.25 -25.70 -6.81
N ARG A 33 8.96 -25.84 -7.14
CA ARG A 33 8.04 -24.71 -7.34
C ARG A 33 7.88 -23.83 -6.09
N TRP A 34 8.13 -24.37 -4.89
CA TRP A 34 8.15 -23.59 -3.66
C TRP A 34 9.12 -22.40 -3.71
N GLN A 35 10.22 -22.50 -4.48
CA GLN A 35 11.18 -21.40 -4.66
C GLN A 35 10.53 -20.20 -5.36
N LEU A 36 9.67 -20.45 -6.36
CA LEU A 36 8.93 -19.39 -7.05
C LEU A 36 7.98 -18.63 -6.11
N TYR A 37 7.33 -19.35 -5.18
CA TYR A 37 6.49 -18.70 -4.16
C TYR A 37 7.34 -17.89 -3.17
N LEU A 38 8.52 -18.37 -2.78
CA LEU A 38 9.43 -17.60 -1.92
C LEU A 38 9.97 -16.36 -2.62
N GLU A 39 10.34 -16.46 -3.90
CA GLU A 39 10.73 -15.30 -4.70
C GLU A 39 9.60 -14.28 -4.76
N GLY A 40 8.38 -14.72 -5.10
CA GLY A 40 7.19 -13.88 -5.15
C GLY A 40 6.88 -13.22 -3.82
N LEU A 41 6.98 -13.97 -2.71
CA LEU A 41 6.81 -13.45 -1.35
C LEU A 41 7.85 -12.38 -1.03
N GLY A 42 9.13 -12.63 -1.35
CA GLY A 42 10.22 -11.68 -1.16
C GLY A 42 9.97 -10.38 -1.92
N ASN A 43 9.61 -10.48 -3.20
CA ASN A 43 9.30 -9.31 -4.03
C ASN A 43 8.10 -8.53 -3.51
N THR A 44 7.03 -9.22 -3.08
CA THR A 44 5.86 -8.60 -2.45
C THR A 44 6.26 -7.78 -1.23
N LEU A 45 7.06 -8.34 -0.31
CA LEU A 45 7.50 -7.66 0.90
C LEU A 45 8.44 -6.48 0.60
N ILE A 46 9.39 -6.65 -0.33
CA ILE A 46 10.31 -5.58 -0.74
C ILE A 46 9.54 -4.42 -1.34
N VAL A 47 8.65 -4.68 -2.29
CA VAL A 47 7.85 -3.62 -2.94
C VAL A 47 7.00 -2.91 -1.91
N THR A 48 6.27 -3.64 -1.06
CA THR A 48 5.41 -3.06 -0.02
C THR A 48 6.19 -2.16 0.93
N PHE A 49 7.33 -2.64 1.44
CA PHE A 49 8.12 -1.90 2.42
C PHE A 49 8.68 -0.59 1.84
N PHE A 50 9.33 -0.65 0.68
CA PHE A 50 9.93 0.53 0.06
C PHE A 50 8.88 1.48 -0.52
N ALA A 51 7.75 0.96 -1.04
CA ALA A 51 6.64 1.79 -1.49
C ALA A 51 6.01 2.56 -0.32
N LEU A 52 5.83 1.93 0.86
CA LEU A 52 5.34 2.65 2.03
C LEU A 52 6.30 3.75 2.48
N ILE A 53 7.62 3.49 2.53
CA ILE A 53 8.61 4.53 2.88
C ILE A 53 8.51 5.71 1.92
N LEU A 54 8.47 5.44 0.61
CA LEU A 54 8.30 6.48 -0.40
C LEU A 54 6.96 7.22 -0.22
N GLY A 55 5.89 6.47 0.05
CA GLY A 55 4.57 7.00 0.34
C GLY A 55 4.55 7.92 1.56
N ILE A 56 5.26 7.56 2.64
CA ILE A 56 5.40 8.41 3.84
C ILE A 56 6.09 9.73 3.49
N VAL A 57 7.17 9.70 2.71
CA VAL A 57 7.90 10.92 2.31
C VAL A 57 7.00 11.83 1.45
N ILE A 58 6.38 11.28 0.42
CA ILE A 58 5.48 12.06 -0.46
C ILE A 58 4.27 12.57 0.34
N GLY A 59 3.64 11.70 1.12
CA GLY A 59 2.47 12.03 1.92
C GLY A 59 2.74 13.12 2.95
N ALA A 60 3.91 13.09 3.61
CA ALA A 60 4.31 14.13 4.55
C ALA A 60 4.45 15.50 3.86
N VAL A 61 5.12 15.54 2.70
CA VAL A 61 5.27 16.78 1.93
C VAL A 61 3.90 17.34 1.52
N VAL A 62 3.03 16.50 0.97
CA VAL A 62 1.68 16.90 0.55
C VAL A 62 0.84 17.37 1.74
N ALA A 63 0.90 16.66 2.87
CA ALA A 63 0.18 17.05 4.08
C ALA A 63 0.65 18.40 4.65
N ILE A 64 1.97 18.64 4.68
CA ILE A 64 2.54 19.93 5.11
C ILE A 64 2.05 21.08 4.22
N VAL A 65 2.11 20.91 2.90
CA VAL A 65 1.63 21.92 1.95
C VAL A 65 0.15 22.23 2.17
N ARG A 66 -0.68 21.19 2.29
CA ARG A 66 -2.13 21.31 2.50
C ARG A 66 -2.47 21.97 3.84
N ALA A 67 -1.86 21.51 4.94
CA ALA A 67 -2.07 22.06 6.27
C ALA A 67 -1.62 23.54 6.35
N SER A 68 -0.47 23.86 5.74
CA SER A 68 0.04 25.23 5.68
C SER A 68 -0.89 26.16 4.88
N TYR A 69 -1.46 25.65 3.78
CA TYR A 69 -2.42 26.42 3.00
C TYR A 69 -3.71 26.67 3.79
N ASP A 70 -4.30 25.64 4.38
CA ASP A 70 -5.58 25.73 5.07
C ASP A 70 -5.51 26.65 6.29
N LYS A 71 -4.38 26.72 7.01
CA LYS A 71 -4.22 27.57 8.21
C LYS A 71 -3.67 28.97 7.94
N ASN A 72 -2.69 29.11 7.07
CA ASN A 72 -1.92 30.35 7.00
C ASN A 72 -2.23 31.21 5.76
N TYR A 73 -2.88 30.66 4.72
CA TYR A 73 -3.04 31.34 3.45
C TYR A 73 -3.84 32.65 3.56
N SER A 74 -4.88 32.71 4.40
CA SER A 74 -5.70 33.90 4.62
C SER A 74 -4.91 35.03 5.30
N GLU A 75 -4.03 34.69 6.23
CA GLU A 75 -3.27 35.64 7.04
C GLU A 75 -1.97 36.11 6.35
N MET A 76 -1.50 35.40 5.33
CA MET A 76 -0.29 35.75 4.60
C MET A 76 -0.47 37.08 3.85
N LYS A 77 0.45 38.02 4.09
CA LYS A 77 0.61 39.22 3.25
C LYS A 77 0.92 38.80 1.82
N GLY A 78 0.43 39.57 0.83
CA GLY A 78 0.72 39.31 -0.58
C GLY A 78 2.24 39.21 -0.83
N GLY A 79 2.66 38.32 -1.73
CA GLY A 79 4.08 38.14 -2.09
C GLY A 79 4.32 36.75 -2.70
N LEU A 80 5.59 36.51 -3.10
CA LEU A 80 6.01 35.29 -3.77
C LEU A 80 5.67 34.03 -2.95
N GLY A 81 5.84 34.06 -1.63
CA GLY A 81 5.53 32.93 -0.75
C GLY A 81 4.05 32.51 -0.79
N LYS A 82 3.12 33.48 -0.83
CA LYS A 82 1.68 33.21 -0.95
C LYS A 82 1.34 32.57 -2.30
N ILE A 83 1.95 33.06 -3.37
CA ILE A 83 1.74 32.52 -4.73
C ILE A 83 2.29 31.09 -4.81
N LEU A 84 3.50 30.83 -4.33
CA LEU A 84 4.09 29.49 -4.31
C LEU A 84 3.26 28.50 -3.51
N LEU A 85 2.79 28.89 -2.31
CA LEU A 85 1.94 28.04 -1.49
C LEU A 85 0.63 27.70 -2.20
N ALA A 86 0.01 28.67 -2.91
CA ALA A 86 -1.19 28.44 -3.70
C ALA A 86 -0.94 27.43 -4.84
N ILE A 87 0.18 27.59 -5.57
CA ILE A 87 0.56 26.69 -6.66
C ILE A 87 0.77 25.27 -6.13
N PHE A 88 1.58 25.10 -5.08
CA PHE A 88 1.83 23.78 -4.50
C PHE A 88 0.56 23.14 -3.94
N ASN A 89 -0.35 23.93 -3.38
CA ASN A 89 -1.64 23.44 -2.93
C ASN A 89 -2.52 22.94 -4.09
N ILE A 90 -2.53 23.65 -5.23
CA ILE A 90 -3.25 23.23 -6.44
C ILE A 90 -2.66 21.92 -6.97
N ILE A 91 -1.34 21.83 -7.09
CA ILE A 91 -0.63 20.62 -7.52
C ILE A 91 -0.97 19.44 -6.58
N SER A 92 -0.95 19.67 -5.27
CA SER A 92 -1.33 18.66 -4.26
C SER A 92 -2.77 18.18 -4.43
N LYS A 93 -3.72 19.11 -4.67
CA LYS A 93 -5.13 18.76 -4.93
C LYS A 93 -5.28 17.91 -6.18
N ILE A 94 -4.63 18.29 -7.29
CA ILE A 94 -4.65 17.53 -8.53
C ILE A 94 -4.08 16.12 -8.29
N TYR A 95 -2.92 16.03 -7.65
CA TYR A 95 -2.29 14.76 -7.31
C TYR A 95 -3.23 13.85 -6.50
N LEU A 96 -3.80 14.33 -5.41
CA LEU A 96 -4.73 13.57 -4.57
C LEU A 96 -5.97 13.12 -5.36
N THR A 97 -6.54 14.01 -6.18
CA THR A 97 -7.72 13.70 -6.99
C THR A 97 -7.44 12.64 -8.05
N VAL A 98 -6.34 12.79 -8.79
CA VAL A 98 -5.99 11.86 -9.87
C VAL A 98 -5.59 10.49 -9.32
N VAL A 99 -4.70 10.46 -8.33
CA VAL A 99 -4.16 9.21 -7.81
C VAL A 99 -5.23 8.40 -7.06
N ARG A 100 -6.06 9.04 -6.26
CA ARG A 100 -7.15 8.36 -5.53
C ARG A 100 -8.40 8.11 -6.39
N GLY A 101 -8.52 8.80 -7.51
CA GLY A 101 -9.63 8.66 -8.45
C GLY A 101 -9.40 7.63 -9.57
N THR A 102 -8.20 7.04 -9.65
CA THR A 102 -7.87 6.06 -10.69
C THR A 102 -7.40 4.74 -10.08
N PRO A 103 -7.70 3.58 -10.71
CA PRO A 103 -7.28 2.27 -10.20
C PRO A 103 -5.74 2.13 -10.20
N VAL A 104 -5.18 1.60 -9.09
CA VAL A 104 -3.73 1.41 -8.96
C VAL A 104 -3.14 0.50 -10.05
N VAL A 105 -3.90 -0.49 -10.53
CA VAL A 105 -3.47 -1.36 -11.63
C VAL A 105 -3.21 -0.57 -12.91
N ILE A 106 -4.02 0.42 -13.22
CA ILE A 106 -3.82 1.28 -14.40
C ILE A 106 -2.60 2.18 -14.19
N GLN A 107 -2.40 2.69 -12.97
CA GLN A 107 -1.24 3.51 -12.63
C GLN A 107 0.08 2.75 -12.82
N ILE A 108 0.19 1.52 -12.30
CA ILE A 108 1.40 0.70 -12.50
C ILE A 108 1.64 0.36 -13.97
N MET A 109 0.57 0.11 -14.75
CA MET A 109 0.70 -0.15 -16.19
C MET A 109 1.19 1.08 -16.95
N ILE A 110 0.68 2.28 -16.64
CA ILE A 110 1.15 3.55 -17.23
C ILE A 110 2.63 3.77 -16.86
N MET A 111 2.98 3.60 -15.60
CA MET A 111 4.36 3.75 -15.13
C MET A 111 5.30 2.80 -15.87
N TYR A 112 4.93 1.53 -16.00
CA TYR A 112 5.81 0.52 -16.57
C TYR A 112 5.88 0.59 -18.10
N TYR A 113 4.72 0.67 -18.79
CA TYR A 113 4.68 0.57 -20.26
C TYR A 113 4.89 1.90 -20.98
N ILE A 114 4.67 3.05 -20.30
CA ILE A 114 4.76 4.36 -20.94
C ILE A 114 5.95 5.16 -20.36
N ILE A 115 5.97 5.39 -19.03
CA ILE A 115 6.95 6.28 -18.42
C ILE A 115 8.32 5.61 -18.32
N PHE A 116 8.37 4.35 -17.89
CA PHE A 116 9.59 3.57 -17.72
C PHE A 116 9.70 2.42 -18.72
N ALA A 117 9.20 2.60 -19.95
CA ALA A 117 9.16 1.57 -20.99
C ALA A 117 10.53 0.95 -21.33
N THR A 118 11.62 1.68 -21.10
CA THR A 118 13.00 1.21 -21.31
C THR A 118 13.64 0.61 -20.07
N SER A 119 12.96 0.62 -18.92
CA SER A 119 13.49 0.11 -17.66
C SER A 119 13.33 -1.41 -17.56
N ASN A 120 14.44 -2.09 -17.30
CA ASN A 120 14.43 -3.53 -17.03
C ASN A 120 14.15 -3.85 -15.54
N ASN A 121 14.19 -2.84 -14.65
CA ASN A 121 14.00 -3.03 -13.22
C ASN A 121 12.52 -2.89 -12.81
N LYS A 122 11.78 -3.99 -12.90
CA LYS A 122 10.35 -4.05 -12.56
C LYS A 122 10.07 -3.73 -11.09
N ILE A 123 10.95 -4.15 -10.18
CA ILE A 123 10.81 -3.89 -8.74
C ILE A 123 10.88 -2.38 -8.49
N PHE A 124 11.84 -1.68 -9.09
CA PHE A 124 11.96 -0.22 -8.97
C PHE A 124 10.69 0.49 -9.47
N VAL A 125 10.20 0.11 -10.66
CA VAL A 125 8.97 0.71 -11.21
C VAL A 125 7.77 0.42 -10.34
N ALA A 126 7.65 -0.78 -9.77
CA ALA A 126 6.58 -1.14 -8.85
C ALA A 126 6.66 -0.31 -7.56
N ILE A 127 7.86 -0.16 -6.95
CA ILE A 127 8.07 0.69 -5.77
C ILE A 127 7.65 2.13 -6.03
N LEU A 128 8.04 2.71 -7.18
CA LEU A 128 7.62 4.07 -7.54
C LEU A 128 6.10 4.16 -7.72
N SER A 129 5.50 3.22 -8.43
CA SER A 129 4.06 3.24 -8.71
C SER A 129 3.23 3.15 -7.44
N PHE A 130 3.50 2.15 -6.61
CA PHE A 130 2.79 1.96 -5.34
C PHE A 130 3.15 3.05 -4.32
N GLY A 131 4.38 3.55 -4.32
CA GLY A 131 4.79 4.63 -3.43
C GLY A 131 4.11 5.96 -3.77
N ILE A 132 3.95 6.29 -5.05
CA ILE A 132 3.17 7.45 -5.49
C ILE A 132 1.69 7.26 -5.14
N ASN A 133 1.14 6.06 -5.32
CA ASN A 133 -0.24 5.76 -4.95
C ASN A 133 -0.45 5.88 -3.44
N SER A 134 0.32 5.15 -2.63
CA SER A 134 0.25 5.18 -1.17
C SER A 134 0.50 6.58 -0.59
N GLY A 135 1.37 7.39 -1.22
CA GLY A 135 1.62 8.77 -0.81
C GLY A 135 0.37 9.64 -0.77
N ALA A 136 -0.61 9.38 -1.63
CA ALA A 136 -1.88 10.10 -1.61
C ALA A 136 -2.76 9.69 -0.41
N TYR A 137 -2.75 8.41 -0.03
CA TYR A 137 -3.45 7.93 1.16
C TYR A 137 -2.75 8.36 2.44
N VAL A 138 -1.43 8.28 2.48
CA VAL A 138 -0.61 8.74 3.61
C VAL A 138 -0.77 10.24 3.86
N ALA A 139 -0.88 11.06 2.81
CA ALA A 139 -1.17 12.48 2.97
C ALA A 139 -2.48 12.74 3.73
N GLU A 140 -3.52 11.97 3.44
CA GLU A 140 -4.79 12.06 4.16
C GLU A 140 -4.69 11.48 5.59
N ILE A 141 -3.88 10.44 5.80
CA ILE A 141 -3.59 9.91 7.15
C ILE A 141 -2.92 10.98 8.02
N PHE A 142 -1.90 11.66 7.51
CA PHE A 142 -1.25 12.75 8.24
C PHE A 142 -2.21 13.91 8.50
N ARG A 143 -2.96 14.32 7.48
CA ARG A 143 -3.94 15.40 7.62
C ARG A 143 -5.01 15.04 8.66
N GLY A 144 -5.57 13.83 8.59
CA GLY A 144 -6.56 13.34 9.55
C GLY A 144 -6.00 13.27 10.98
N GLY A 145 -4.77 12.79 11.15
CA GLY A 145 -4.10 12.75 12.44
C GLY A 145 -3.88 14.13 13.07
N ILE A 146 -3.48 15.13 12.26
CA ILE A 146 -3.34 16.51 12.75
C ILE A 146 -4.71 17.11 13.12
N MET A 147 -5.72 16.85 12.30
CA MET A 147 -7.07 17.37 12.52
C MET A 147 -7.81 16.68 13.69
N SER A 148 -7.36 15.53 14.13
CA SER A 148 -7.94 14.83 15.30
C SER A 148 -7.50 15.43 16.64
N ILE A 149 -6.52 16.33 16.63
CA ILE A 149 -6.05 17.00 17.85
C ILE A 149 -6.98 18.17 18.19
N ASP A 150 -7.39 18.23 19.45
CA ASP A 150 -8.27 19.28 19.97
C ASP A 150 -7.70 20.69 19.71
N GLU A 151 -8.54 21.62 19.26
CA GLU A 151 -8.12 23.00 18.97
C GLU A 151 -7.58 23.71 20.20
N GLY A 152 -8.03 23.35 21.41
CA GLY A 152 -7.50 23.86 22.66
C GLY A 152 -5.99 23.60 22.84
N GLN A 153 -5.43 22.57 22.20
CA GLN A 153 -3.99 22.35 22.22
C GLN A 153 -3.21 23.41 21.42
N PHE A 154 -3.80 23.90 20.32
CA PHE A 154 -3.26 25.03 19.57
C PHE A 154 -3.36 26.34 20.36
N GLU A 155 -4.46 26.54 21.09
CA GLU A 155 -4.65 27.72 21.93
C GLU A 155 -3.71 27.70 23.14
N ALA A 156 -3.54 26.55 23.78
CA ALA A 156 -2.58 26.37 24.88
C ALA A 156 -1.15 26.67 24.43
N GLY A 157 -0.72 26.16 23.28
CA GLY A 157 0.59 26.49 22.71
C GLY A 157 0.79 27.98 22.50
N ARG A 158 -0.21 28.67 21.94
CA ARG A 158 -0.18 30.14 21.78
C ARG A 158 -0.12 30.88 23.12
N SER A 159 -0.87 30.44 24.10
CA SER A 159 -0.89 31.03 25.45
C SER A 159 0.47 30.91 26.16
N LEU A 160 1.25 29.86 25.83
CA LEU A 160 2.64 29.69 26.27
C LEU A 160 3.65 30.53 25.48
N GLY A 161 3.21 31.32 24.50
CA GLY A 161 4.04 32.17 23.66
C GLY A 161 4.70 31.45 22.48
N PHE A 162 4.29 30.20 22.17
CA PHE A 162 4.80 29.47 21.03
C PHE A 162 4.25 30.07 19.71
N ASN A 163 5.11 30.20 18.74
CA ASN A 163 4.66 30.45 17.37
C ASN A 163 4.06 29.18 16.75
N TYR A 164 3.42 29.30 15.58
CA TYR A 164 2.75 28.19 14.91
C TYR A 164 3.66 26.97 14.72
N VAL A 165 4.91 27.16 14.27
CA VAL A 165 5.87 26.08 14.03
C VAL A 165 6.24 25.38 15.35
N GLN A 166 6.49 26.16 16.40
CA GLN A 166 6.78 25.60 17.73
C GLN A 166 5.59 24.83 18.28
N THR A 167 4.37 25.34 18.20
CA THR A 167 3.15 24.63 18.59
C THR A 167 3.00 23.32 17.82
N MET A 168 3.21 23.35 16.49
CA MET A 168 3.16 22.13 15.67
C MET A 168 4.20 21.10 16.11
N VAL A 169 5.46 21.49 16.26
CA VAL A 169 6.57 20.56 16.52
C VAL A 169 6.53 20.01 17.94
N TYR A 170 6.25 20.86 18.93
CA TYR A 170 6.37 20.46 20.35
C TYR A 170 5.06 19.97 20.97
N VAL A 171 3.90 20.33 20.41
CA VAL A 171 2.59 20.00 20.99
C VAL A 171 1.79 19.08 20.07
N ILE A 172 1.55 19.49 18.82
CA ILE A 172 0.60 18.82 17.94
C ILE A 172 1.16 17.54 17.32
N ILE A 173 2.35 17.61 16.69
CA ILE A 173 2.94 16.47 15.98
C ILE A 173 3.18 15.27 16.92
N PRO A 174 3.72 15.42 18.14
CA PRO A 174 3.89 14.29 19.06
C PRO A 174 2.57 13.59 19.40
N GLN A 175 1.49 14.36 19.59
CA GLN A 175 0.17 13.81 19.83
C GLN A 175 -0.43 13.16 18.58
N ALA A 176 -0.34 13.83 17.42
CA ALA A 176 -0.82 13.30 16.15
C ALA A 176 -0.10 12.00 15.75
N CYS A 177 1.18 11.85 16.05
CA CYS A 177 1.95 10.62 15.79
C CYS A 177 1.32 9.38 16.44
N LYS A 178 0.71 9.50 17.60
CA LYS A 178 0.06 8.38 18.28
C LYS A 178 -1.13 7.83 17.48
N THR A 179 -1.86 8.70 16.79
CA THR A 179 -2.98 8.32 15.90
C THR A 179 -2.50 7.90 14.51
N VAL A 180 -1.47 8.58 14.01
CA VAL A 180 -0.92 8.37 12.66
C VAL A 180 -0.20 7.02 12.55
N LEU A 181 0.64 6.65 13.53
CA LEU A 181 1.45 5.44 13.47
C LEU A 181 0.63 4.14 13.31
N PRO A 182 -0.47 3.92 14.07
CA PRO A 182 -1.34 2.77 13.84
C PRO A 182 -1.97 2.77 12.45
N THR A 183 -2.39 3.94 11.97
CA THR A 183 -3.03 4.07 10.65
C THR A 183 -2.03 3.80 9.52
N LEU A 184 -0.76 4.23 9.66
CA LEU A 184 0.32 3.87 8.73
C LEU A 184 0.63 2.37 8.75
N GLY A 185 0.57 1.73 9.93
CA GLY A 185 0.69 0.27 10.03
C GLY A 185 -0.44 -0.46 9.30
N ASN A 186 -1.66 0.07 9.36
CA ASN A 186 -2.78 -0.48 8.59
C ASN A 186 -2.60 -0.23 7.08
N GLU A 187 -2.09 0.93 6.66
CA GLU A 187 -1.74 1.24 5.27
C GLU A 187 -0.72 0.22 4.72
N PHE A 188 0.29 -0.17 5.52
CA PHE A 188 1.21 -1.25 5.14
C PHE A 188 0.48 -2.56 4.82
N ILE A 189 -0.49 -2.96 5.64
CA ILE A 189 -1.27 -4.18 5.44
C ILE A 189 -2.17 -4.09 4.19
N VAL A 190 -2.71 -2.91 3.91
CA VAL A 190 -3.49 -2.64 2.68
C VAL A 190 -2.58 -2.75 1.47
N LEU A 191 -1.46 -2.04 1.46
CA LEU A 191 -0.48 -2.00 0.37
C LEU A 191 0.09 -3.38 0.06
N LEU A 192 0.33 -4.22 1.08
CA LEU A 192 0.78 -5.59 0.93
C LEU A 192 -0.18 -6.44 0.06
N LYS A 193 -1.47 -6.20 0.15
CA LYS A 193 -2.48 -6.86 -0.70
C LYS A 193 -2.60 -6.20 -2.07
N GLU A 194 -2.45 -4.89 -2.15
CA GLU A 194 -2.51 -4.14 -3.40
C GLU A 194 -1.37 -4.48 -4.35
N THR A 195 -0.19 -4.84 -3.84
CA THR A 195 0.94 -5.32 -4.67
C THR A 195 0.61 -6.58 -5.47
N ALA A 196 -0.45 -7.31 -5.14
CA ALA A 196 -0.93 -8.48 -5.89
C ALA A 196 -1.23 -8.20 -7.39
N VAL A 197 -1.40 -6.93 -7.77
CA VAL A 197 -1.59 -6.55 -9.18
C VAL A 197 -0.27 -6.34 -9.95
N SER A 198 0.90 -6.51 -9.32
CA SER A 198 2.21 -6.37 -9.96
C SER A 198 2.43 -7.36 -11.11
N GLY A 199 1.71 -8.47 -11.11
CA GLY A 199 1.70 -9.45 -12.19
C GLY A 199 1.32 -8.87 -13.56
N TYR A 200 0.56 -7.76 -13.62
CA TYR A 200 0.19 -7.08 -14.88
C TYR A 200 1.40 -6.44 -15.59
N VAL A 201 2.48 -6.18 -14.88
CA VAL A 201 3.76 -5.69 -15.44
C VAL A 201 4.84 -6.78 -15.42
N ALA A 202 4.40 -8.05 -15.36
CA ALA A 202 5.25 -9.22 -15.35
C ALA A 202 6.31 -9.23 -14.23
N LEU A 203 6.06 -8.54 -13.10
CA LEU A 203 6.78 -8.72 -11.86
C LEU A 203 6.28 -10.02 -11.20
N ILE A 204 7.21 -10.85 -10.76
CA ILE A 204 6.86 -12.07 -10.02
C ILE A 204 6.65 -11.67 -8.55
N ASP A 205 5.40 -11.31 -8.22
CA ASP A 205 4.89 -11.22 -6.85
C ASP A 205 4.30 -12.57 -6.41
N LEU A 206 3.83 -12.67 -5.19
CA LEU A 206 3.26 -13.91 -4.65
C LEU A 206 2.04 -14.39 -5.47
N THR A 207 1.18 -13.47 -5.92
CA THR A 207 0.00 -13.81 -6.76
C THR A 207 0.43 -14.32 -8.12
N ARG A 208 1.39 -13.66 -8.76
CA ARG A 208 1.93 -14.07 -10.06
C ARG A 208 2.65 -15.43 -9.98
N ALA A 209 3.35 -15.69 -8.88
CA ALA A 209 3.96 -17.00 -8.63
C ALA A 209 2.90 -18.12 -8.65
N GLY A 210 1.79 -17.93 -7.93
CA GLY A 210 0.67 -18.86 -7.96
C GLY A 210 0.03 -19.01 -9.33
N ASP A 211 -0.10 -17.92 -10.09
CA ASP A 211 -0.67 -17.93 -11.44
C ASP A 211 0.22 -18.68 -12.44
N ILE A 212 1.55 -18.53 -12.36
CA ILE A 212 2.51 -19.28 -13.17
C ILE A 212 2.38 -20.78 -12.87
N VAL A 213 2.33 -21.17 -11.59
CA VAL A 213 2.17 -22.58 -11.21
C VAL A 213 0.81 -23.10 -11.67
N ARG A 214 -0.26 -22.34 -11.53
CA ARG A 214 -1.61 -22.67 -12.05
C ARG A 214 -1.57 -22.93 -13.55
N GLY A 215 -0.91 -22.07 -14.32
CA GLY A 215 -0.77 -22.23 -15.77
C GLY A 215 0.08 -23.46 -16.16
N ALA A 216 1.17 -23.72 -15.42
CA ALA A 216 2.07 -24.83 -15.70
C ALA A 216 1.50 -26.20 -15.29
N THR A 217 0.60 -26.23 -14.31
CA THR A 217 0.05 -27.50 -13.77
C THR A 217 -1.38 -27.76 -14.22
N TYR A 218 -2.06 -26.77 -14.78
CA TYR A 218 -3.51 -26.79 -15.05
C TYR A 218 -4.35 -27.06 -13.79
N GLN A 219 -3.76 -26.85 -12.59
CA GLN A 219 -4.42 -27.00 -11.30
C GLN A 219 -4.70 -25.60 -10.73
N ALA A 220 -5.98 -25.22 -10.55
CA ALA A 220 -6.34 -23.92 -10.01
C ALA A 220 -6.42 -23.93 -8.49
N PHE A 221 -6.96 -25.01 -7.91
CA PHE A 221 -7.30 -25.08 -6.48
C PHE A 221 -6.06 -24.87 -5.58
N MET A 222 -5.09 -25.77 -5.65
CA MET A 222 -3.94 -25.75 -4.74
C MET A 222 -3.08 -24.47 -4.85
N PRO A 223 -2.68 -23.99 -6.06
CA PRO A 223 -1.90 -22.76 -6.16
C PRO A 223 -2.61 -21.54 -5.61
N LEU A 224 -3.91 -21.35 -5.93
CA LEU A 224 -4.66 -20.17 -5.51
C LEU A 224 -4.96 -20.18 -4.00
N PHE A 225 -5.37 -21.32 -3.46
CA PHE A 225 -5.58 -21.46 -2.01
C PHE A 225 -4.27 -21.35 -1.23
N GLY A 226 -3.15 -21.84 -1.78
CA GLY A 226 -1.83 -21.67 -1.19
C GLY A 226 -1.42 -20.19 -1.12
N VAL A 227 -1.58 -19.44 -2.21
CA VAL A 227 -1.35 -17.99 -2.23
C VAL A 227 -2.25 -17.27 -1.21
N ALA A 228 -3.55 -17.59 -1.20
CA ALA A 228 -4.49 -17.00 -0.26
C ALA A 228 -4.11 -17.29 1.21
N ALA A 229 -3.68 -18.53 1.51
CA ALA A 229 -3.23 -18.91 2.85
C ALA A 229 -1.98 -18.12 3.27
N VAL A 230 -0.99 -17.94 2.37
CA VAL A 230 0.22 -17.15 2.66
C VAL A 230 -0.13 -15.69 2.91
N TYR A 231 -0.99 -15.06 2.08
CA TYR A 231 -1.48 -13.70 2.35
C TYR A 231 -2.21 -13.60 3.69
N LEU A 232 -3.06 -14.56 4.02
CA LEU A 232 -3.79 -14.57 5.29
C LEU A 232 -2.81 -14.62 6.48
N ILE A 233 -1.81 -15.51 6.43
CA ILE A 233 -0.79 -15.63 7.47
C ILE A 233 -0.02 -14.31 7.62
N MET A 234 0.42 -13.69 6.52
CA MET A 234 1.10 -12.39 6.54
C MET A 234 0.23 -11.31 7.18
N VAL A 235 -1.02 -11.18 6.72
CA VAL A 235 -1.96 -10.19 7.26
C VAL A 235 -2.21 -10.40 8.74
N MET A 236 -2.43 -11.65 9.19
CA MET A 236 -2.61 -11.97 10.60
C MET A 236 -1.37 -11.62 11.43
N PHE A 237 -0.17 -11.93 10.93
CA PHE A 237 1.09 -11.61 11.60
C PHE A 237 1.28 -10.11 11.76
N PHE A 238 1.13 -9.32 10.67
CA PHE A 238 1.29 -7.88 10.73
C PHE A 238 0.17 -7.19 11.53
N SER A 239 -1.06 -7.69 11.47
CA SER A 239 -2.17 -7.18 12.30
C SER A 239 -1.92 -7.43 13.79
N TRP A 240 -1.39 -8.60 14.15
CA TRP A 240 -1.00 -8.88 15.53
C TRP A 240 0.13 -7.96 16.01
N LEU A 241 1.14 -7.72 15.17
CA LEU A 241 2.23 -6.80 15.47
C LEU A 241 1.72 -5.37 15.67
N LEU A 242 0.83 -4.92 14.77
CA LEU A 242 0.17 -3.62 14.84
C LEU A 242 -0.65 -3.47 16.12
N GLY A 243 -1.45 -4.47 16.49
CA GLY A 243 -2.23 -4.44 17.73
C GLY A 243 -1.37 -4.39 19.02
N LYS A 244 -0.12 -4.88 18.97
CA LYS A 244 0.84 -4.66 20.06
C LYS A 244 1.32 -3.22 20.13
N LEU A 245 1.61 -2.61 18.96
CA LEU A 245 2.01 -1.21 18.85
C LEU A 245 0.91 -0.28 19.40
N GLU A 246 -0.33 -0.48 18.95
CA GLU A 246 -1.49 0.30 19.40
C GLU A 246 -1.67 0.26 20.92
N ARG A 247 -1.54 -0.94 21.51
CA ARG A 247 -1.64 -1.10 22.97
C ARG A 247 -0.55 -0.35 23.71
N ARG A 248 0.68 -0.31 23.20
CA ARG A 248 1.78 0.46 23.81
C ARG A 248 1.49 1.96 23.74
N LEU A 249 1.14 2.48 22.57
CA LEU A 249 0.85 3.90 22.39
C LEU A 249 -0.30 4.39 23.26
N ARG A 250 -1.33 3.57 23.49
CA ARG A 250 -2.46 3.90 24.37
C ARG A 250 -2.12 3.85 25.85
N ASN A 251 -1.18 3.00 26.27
CA ASN A 251 -0.78 2.93 27.68
C ASN A 251 0.06 4.13 28.11
N ASP A 252 0.72 4.82 27.18
CA ASP A 252 1.48 6.05 27.44
C ASP A 252 0.57 7.29 27.64
N GLU A 253 -0.76 7.12 27.60
CA GLU A 253 -1.76 8.18 27.86
C GLU A 253 -2.35 8.13 29.28
N ARG A 254 -1.98 7.13 30.08
CA ARG A 254 -2.38 6.97 31.47
C ARG A 254 -1.25 7.34 32.42
#